data_eeb0511cb994b0ade3f4c6459de1e525
#
_entry.id   eeb0511cb994b0ade3f4c6459de1e525
#
_cell.length_a   1.000
_cell.length_b   1.000
_cell.length_c   1.000
_cell.angle_alpha   90.00
_cell.angle_beta   90.00
_cell.angle_gamma   90.00
#
_symmetry.space_group_name_H-M   'P 1'
#
loop_
_entity.id
_entity.type
_entity.pdbx_description
1 polymer ?
#
loop_
_entity_poly.entity_id
_entity_poly.type
_entity_poly.pdbx_seq_one_letter_code
_entity_poly.pdbx_strand_id
1 'polypeptide(L)'
;MRSITALSIANDAIRAAVIADPYSDLPTIKHFQAIPLPNGAVVDGEVVDHDVVAGLLNTLVKRFKFPREDTALVYSSRRMVFREADFPYMSLNDLKSALPFQAKGMIPLPIEESELDFVPLNVIDSEQGKQLHGILVATLR
;
A
#
# COMPACT_ATOMS: atom_id res chain seq x y z
N MET A 1 -11.96 20.92 -6.43
CA MET A 1 -12.33 19.55 -6.02
C MET A 1 -11.15 18.63 -6.28
N ARG A 2 -10.63 18.02 -5.26
CA ARG A 2 -9.52 17.08 -5.39
C ARG A 2 -10.07 15.68 -5.66
N SER A 3 -9.46 14.96 -6.58
CA SER A 3 -9.81 13.57 -6.87
C SER A 3 -8.57 12.69 -6.86
N ILE A 4 -8.73 11.44 -6.45
CA ILE A 4 -7.71 10.40 -6.57
C ILE A 4 -8.29 9.21 -7.35
N THR A 5 -7.41 8.45 -8.00
CA THR A 5 -7.77 7.14 -8.54
C THR A 5 -7.29 6.08 -7.55
N ALA A 6 -8.21 5.28 -7.00
CA ALA A 6 -7.88 4.11 -6.23
C ALA A 6 -7.80 2.90 -7.16
N LEU A 7 -6.69 2.19 -7.13
CA LEU A 7 -6.41 1.05 -7.99
C LEU A 7 -6.13 -0.18 -7.14
N SER A 8 -6.83 -1.27 -7.41
CA SER A 8 -6.61 -2.57 -6.77
C SER A 8 -6.31 -3.62 -7.85
N ILE A 9 -5.22 -4.34 -7.68
CA ILE A 9 -4.83 -5.47 -8.54
C ILE A 9 -4.94 -6.73 -7.69
N ALA A 10 -6.00 -7.50 -7.91
CA ALA A 10 -6.26 -8.75 -7.21
C ALA A 10 -6.07 -9.95 -8.16
N ASN A 11 -6.21 -11.16 -7.65
CA ASN A 11 -6.02 -12.37 -8.45
C ASN A 11 -7.06 -12.52 -9.57
N ASP A 12 -8.26 -12.00 -9.35
CA ASP A 12 -9.42 -12.17 -10.25
C ASP A 12 -9.66 -10.99 -11.18
N ALA A 13 -9.31 -9.78 -10.74
CA ALA A 13 -9.64 -8.55 -11.47
C ALA A 13 -8.78 -7.37 -11.06
N ILE A 14 -8.68 -6.41 -11.98
CA ILE A 14 -8.23 -5.06 -11.70
C ILE A 14 -9.48 -4.22 -11.43
N ARG A 15 -9.50 -3.50 -10.31
CA ARG A 15 -10.58 -2.58 -9.95
C ARG A 15 -10.03 -1.18 -9.79
N ALA A 16 -10.73 -0.21 -10.35
CA ALA A 16 -10.35 1.18 -10.25
C ALA A 16 -11.56 2.05 -9.94
N ALA A 17 -11.36 3.05 -9.09
CA ALA A 17 -12.39 4.03 -8.76
C ALA A 17 -11.79 5.43 -8.75
N VAL A 18 -12.50 6.39 -9.32
CA VAL A 18 -12.17 7.82 -9.14
C VAL A 18 -12.99 8.33 -7.96
N ILE A 19 -12.31 8.81 -6.95
CA ILE A 19 -12.91 9.28 -5.70
C ILE A 19 -12.68 10.78 -5.60
N ALA A 20 -13.78 11.54 -5.57
CA ALA A 20 -13.75 12.97 -5.32
C ALA A 20 -13.78 13.25 -3.81
N ASP A 21 -13.01 14.25 -3.39
CA ASP A 21 -12.89 14.69 -2.00
C ASP A 21 -12.57 13.52 -1.06
N PRO A 22 -11.50 12.77 -1.32
CA PRO A 22 -11.23 11.49 -0.65
C PRO A 22 -10.97 11.62 0.85
N TYR A 23 -10.66 12.81 1.33
CA TYR A 23 -10.38 13.08 2.75
C TYR A 23 -11.52 13.81 3.46
N SER A 24 -12.67 13.97 2.81
CA SER A 24 -13.86 14.53 3.43
C SER A 24 -14.63 13.46 4.21
N ASP A 25 -15.57 13.90 5.03
CA ASP A 25 -16.45 12.98 5.78
C ASP A 25 -17.35 12.15 4.85
N LEU A 26 -17.60 12.63 3.64
CA LEU A 26 -18.44 11.98 2.64
C LEU A 26 -17.76 11.98 1.28
N PRO A 27 -16.76 11.11 1.07
CA PRO A 27 -16.13 10.97 -0.24
C PRO A 27 -17.12 10.44 -1.28
N THR A 28 -16.96 10.87 -2.53
CA THR A 28 -17.87 10.51 -3.62
C THR A 28 -17.14 9.68 -4.67
N ILE A 29 -17.69 8.52 -5.03
CA ILE A 29 -17.21 7.72 -6.15
C ILE A 29 -17.80 8.31 -7.44
N LYS A 30 -16.94 8.84 -8.31
CA LYS A 30 -17.32 9.44 -9.60
C LYS A 30 -17.33 8.43 -10.73
N HIS A 31 -16.46 7.43 -10.65
CA HIS A 31 -16.31 6.43 -11.69
C HIS A 31 -15.78 5.16 -11.09
N PHE A 32 -16.27 4.01 -11.56
CA PHE A 32 -15.81 2.69 -11.13
C PHE A 32 -15.74 1.76 -12.34
N GLN A 33 -14.68 0.95 -12.40
CA GLN A 33 -14.52 -0.07 -13.43
C GLN A 33 -13.80 -1.29 -12.85
N ALA A 34 -14.31 -2.47 -13.18
CA ALA A 34 -13.63 -3.73 -12.92
C ALA A 34 -13.29 -4.40 -14.25
N ILE A 35 -12.07 -4.90 -14.37
CA ILE A 35 -11.61 -5.65 -15.55
C ILE A 35 -11.16 -7.02 -15.07
N PRO A 36 -11.80 -8.12 -15.57
CA PRO A 36 -11.37 -9.46 -15.21
C PRO A 36 -9.94 -9.75 -15.67
N LEU A 37 -9.21 -10.47 -14.84
CA LEU A 37 -7.87 -10.96 -15.16
C LEU A 37 -7.93 -12.43 -15.61
N PRO A 38 -7.10 -12.84 -16.60
CA PRO A 38 -6.90 -14.25 -16.89
C PRO A 38 -6.33 -14.99 -15.67
N ASN A 39 -6.69 -16.25 -15.52
CA ASN A 39 -6.12 -17.09 -14.47
C ASN A 39 -4.60 -17.13 -14.56
N GLY A 40 -3.94 -16.93 -13.42
CA GLY A 40 -2.48 -16.97 -13.33
C GLY A 40 -1.77 -15.67 -13.67
N ALA A 41 -2.46 -14.63 -14.12
CA ALA A 41 -1.83 -13.33 -14.38
C ALA A 41 -1.37 -12.64 -13.08
N VAL A 42 -2.17 -12.82 -12.03
CA VAL A 42 -1.83 -12.37 -10.66
C VAL A 42 -2.08 -13.55 -9.72
N VAL A 43 -1.09 -13.91 -8.92
CA VAL A 43 -1.16 -15.03 -7.98
C VAL A 43 -0.73 -14.55 -6.60
N ASP A 44 -1.57 -14.77 -5.60
CA ASP A 44 -1.33 -14.35 -4.22
C ASP A 44 -0.99 -12.85 -4.06
N GLY A 45 -1.63 -12.03 -4.91
CA GLY A 45 -1.42 -10.59 -4.95
C GLY A 45 -0.20 -10.13 -5.75
N GLU A 46 0.56 -11.06 -6.31
CA GLU A 46 1.76 -10.74 -7.09
C GLU A 46 1.50 -10.82 -8.59
N VAL A 47 1.95 -9.83 -9.33
CA VAL A 47 1.87 -9.82 -10.80
C VAL A 47 2.85 -10.84 -11.35
N VAL A 48 2.34 -11.85 -12.04
CA VAL A 48 3.12 -12.90 -12.71
C VAL A 48 3.25 -12.59 -14.20
N ASP A 49 2.15 -12.25 -14.85
CA ASP A 49 2.14 -11.86 -16.26
C ASP A 49 2.08 -10.33 -16.38
N HIS A 50 3.25 -9.72 -16.43
CA HIS A 50 3.38 -8.26 -16.47
C HIS A 50 2.78 -7.65 -17.75
N ASP A 51 2.90 -8.33 -18.88
CA ASP A 51 2.40 -7.81 -20.17
C ASP A 51 0.88 -7.75 -20.19
N VAL A 52 0.23 -8.79 -19.69
CA VAL A 52 -1.24 -8.85 -19.58
C VAL A 52 -1.74 -7.75 -18.66
N VAL A 53 -1.16 -7.61 -17.47
CA VAL A 53 -1.57 -6.60 -16.50
C VAL A 53 -1.33 -5.19 -17.04
N ALA A 54 -0.17 -4.93 -17.64
CA ALA A 54 0.14 -3.64 -18.27
C ALA A 54 -0.85 -3.30 -19.39
N GLY A 55 -1.21 -4.27 -20.22
CA GLY A 55 -2.20 -4.10 -21.29
C GLY A 55 -3.57 -3.72 -20.76
N LEU A 56 -4.01 -4.35 -19.67
CA LEU A 56 -5.29 -4.05 -19.03
C LEU A 56 -5.28 -2.70 -18.33
N LEU A 57 -4.17 -2.31 -17.72
CA LEU A 57 -4.01 -0.95 -17.16
C LEU A 57 -4.08 0.11 -18.25
N ASN A 58 -3.47 -0.15 -19.40
CA ASN A 58 -3.60 0.72 -20.56
C ASN A 58 -5.07 0.86 -21.02
N THR A 59 -5.82 -0.22 -20.98
CA THR A 59 -7.25 -0.22 -21.31
C THR A 59 -8.04 0.67 -20.35
N LEU A 60 -7.74 0.63 -19.05
CA LEU A 60 -8.34 1.55 -18.06
C LEU A 60 -8.14 3.02 -18.45
N VAL A 61 -6.93 3.38 -18.82
CA VAL A 61 -6.61 4.76 -19.18
C VAL A 61 -7.21 5.16 -20.51
N LYS A 62 -7.04 4.35 -21.54
CA LYS A 62 -7.41 4.73 -22.91
C LYS A 62 -8.89 4.53 -23.20
N ARG A 63 -9.45 3.39 -22.84
CA ARG A 63 -10.85 3.06 -23.13
C ARG A 63 -11.81 3.61 -22.09
N PHE A 64 -11.50 3.43 -20.81
CA PHE A 64 -12.37 3.84 -19.70
C PHE A 64 -12.04 5.22 -19.15
N LYS A 65 -11.01 5.88 -19.71
CA LYS A 65 -10.66 7.29 -19.41
C LYS A 65 -10.30 7.56 -17.94
N PHE A 66 -9.68 6.59 -17.27
CA PHE A 66 -9.16 6.82 -15.93
C PHE A 66 -7.97 7.78 -15.95
N PRO A 67 -7.90 8.73 -15.01
CA PRO A 67 -6.73 9.60 -14.87
C PRO A 67 -5.47 8.79 -14.53
N ARG A 68 -4.32 9.28 -14.96
CA ARG A 68 -3.02 8.68 -14.65
C ARG A 68 -2.36 9.27 -13.42
N GLU A 69 -2.81 10.45 -13.03
CA GLU A 69 -2.23 11.20 -11.91
C GLU A 69 -2.99 10.89 -10.62
N ASP A 70 -2.33 11.16 -9.48
CA ASP A 70 -2.90 10.97 -8.15
C ASP A 70 -3.53 9.58 -7.96
N THR A 71 -2.75 8.55 -8.22
CA THR A 71 -3.20 7.17 -8.08
C THR A 71 -2.69 6.56 -6.77
N ALA A 72 -3.61 6.02 -5.98
CA ALA A 72 -3.31 5.20 -4.81
C ALA A 72 -3.49 3.72 -5.18
N LEU A 73 -2.43 2.94 -5.02
CA LEU A 73 -2.46 1.49 -5.23
C LEU A 73 -2.83 0.79 -3.92
N VAL A 74 -3.87 -0.02 -3.97
CA VAL A 74 -4.21 -0.95 -2.90
C VAL A 74 -3.52 -2.28 -3.20
N TYR A 75 -2.62 -2.69 -2.34
CA TYR A 75 -1.79 -3.86 -2.54
C TYR A 75 -1.90 -4.81 -1.36
N SER A 76 -2.00 -6.10 -1.64
CA SER A 76 -1.97 -7.16 -0.65
C SER A 76 -1.28 -8.38 -1.25
N SER A 77 -0.33 -8.95 -0.53
CA SER A 77 0.44 -10.11 -0.96
C SER A 77 0.75 -11.01 0.22
N ARG A 78 0.96 -12.31 -0.02
CA ARG A 78 1.44 -13.25 1.02
C ARG A 78 2.83 -12.90 1.53
N ARG A 79 3.59 -12.13 0.78
CA ARG A 79 4.94 -11.69 1.19
C ARG A 79 4.94 -10.44 2.05
N MET A 80 3.77 -9.85 2.31
CA MET A 80 3.68 -8.75 3.27
C MET A 80 3.80 -9.29 4.68
N VAL A 81 4.59 -8.61 5.48
CA VAL A 81 4.83 -8.94 6.88
C VAL A 81 4.28 -7.81 7.74
N PHE A 82 3.50 -8.17 8.74
CA PHE A 82 2.95 -7.24 9.73
C PHE A 82 3.47 -7.66 11.10
N ARG A 83 4.03 -6.72 11.86
CA ARG A 83 4.52 -6.97 13.22
C ARG A 83 4.11 -5.82 14.14
N GLU A 84 3.58 -6.13 15.29
CA GLU A 84 3.50 -5.15 16.36
C GLU A 84 4.90 -4.76 16.78
N ALA A 85 5.14 -3.48 16.94
CA ALA A 85 6.44 -2.95 17.29
C ALA A 85 6.32 -1.67 18.11
N ASP A 86 7.30 -1.47 18.97
CA ASP A 86 7.47 -0.27 19.76
C ASP A 86 8.79 0.38 19.37
N PHE A 87 8.73 1.66 19.02
CA PHE A 87 9.91 2.44 18.68
C PHE A 87 10.02 3.65 19.59
N PRO A 88 11.23 4.19 19.83
CA PRO A 88 11.39 5.43 20.57
C PRO A 88 10.51 6.53 19.98
N TYR A 89 9.90 7.33 20.86
CA TYR A 89 9.05 8.45 20.43
C TYR A 89 9.84 9.45 19.60
N MET A 90 9.37 9.70 18.39
CA MET A 90 9.96 10.68 17.47
C MET A 90 8.89 11.10 16.44
N SER A 91 9.18 12.10 15.64
CA SER A 91 8.29 12.47 14.53
C SER A 91 8.17 11.31 13.52
N LEU A 92 7.07 11.23 12.80
CA LEU A 92 6.88 10.18 11.78
C LEU A 92 7.93 10.25 10.67
N ASN A 93 8.37 11.46 10.30
CA ASN A 93 9.41 11.63 9.30
C ASN A 93 10.76 11.07 9.79
N ASP A 94 11.11 11.34 11.05
CA ASP A 94 12.33 10.80 11.65
C ASP A 94 12.25 9.29 11.77
N LEU A 95 11.09 8.76 12.17
CA LEU A 95 10.88 7.32 12.28
C LEU A 95 11.00 6.64 10.92
N LYS A 96 10.42 7.17 9.86
CA LYS A 96 10.55 6.62 8.50
C LYS A 96 12.00 6.53 8.07
N SER A 97 12.80 7.53 8.38
CA SER A 97 14.24 7.51 8.08
C SER A 97 15.00 6.50 8.93
N ALA A 98 14.54 6.23 10.14
CA ALA A 98 15.18 5.30 11.07
C ALA A 98 14.70 3.84 10.90
N LEU A 99 13.57 3.60 10.21
CA LEU A 99 12.99 2.26 10.08
C LEU A 99 13.96 1.19 9.58
N PRO A 100 14.81 1.43 8.55
CA PRO A 100 15.75 0.41 8.11
C PRO A 100 16.70 -0.08 9.19
N PHE A 101 17.03 0.78 10.16
CA PHE A 101 17.88 0.43 11.30
C PHE A 101 17.08 -0.17 12.44
N GLN A 102 15.94 0.42 12.76
CA GLN A 102 15.08 -0.01 13.88
C GLN A 102 14.42 -1.36 13.63
N ALA A 103 14.06 -1.66 12.38
CA ALA A 103 13.38 -2.90 12.00
C ALA A 103 14.34 -4.08 11.81
N LYS A 104 15.64 -3.85 11.87
CA LYS A 104 16.63 -4.90 11.67
C LYS A 104 16.47 -6.00 12.72
N GLY A 105 16.31 -7.25 12.25
CA GLY A 105 16.06 -8.40 13.11
C GLY A 105 14.60 -8.60 13.53
N MET A 106 13.71 -7.68 13.19
CA MET A 106 12.28 -7.79 13.51
C MET A 106 11.44 -8.46 12.43
N ILE A 107 11.94 -8.50 11.20
CA ILE A 107 11.24 -9.05 10.05
C ILE A 107 12.10 -10.13 9.36
N PRO A 108 11.48 -11.17 8.78
CA PRO A 108 12.18 -12.25 8.08
C PRO A 108 12.49 -11.91 6.62
N LEU A 109 12.70 -10.64 6.30
CA LEU A 109 12.99 -10.13 4.96
C LEU A 109 14.30 -9.35 4.99
N PRO A 110 15.08 -9.39 3.89
CA PRO A 110 16.25 -8.53 3.78
C PRO A 110 15.84 -7.06 3.72
N ILE A 111 16.35 -6.27 4.64
CA ILE A 111 15.98 -4.84 4.79
C ILE A 111 16.28 -4.06 3.52
N GLU A 112 17.41 -4.33 2.87
CA GLU A 112 17.88 -3.61 1.69
C GLU A 112 16.97 -3.82 0.46
N GLU A 113 16.22 -4.93 0.46
CA GLU A 113 15.30 -5.31 -0.63
C GLU A 113 13.85 -5.07 -0.28
N SER A 114 13.58 -4.47 0.87
CA SER A 114 12.22 -4.30 1.39
C SER A 114 11.78 -2.85 1.37
N GLU A 115 10.49 -2.67 1.15
CA GLU A 115 9.78 -1.44 1.50
C GLU A 115 9.23 -1.59 2.91
N LEU A 116 9.46 -0.56 3.73
CA LEU A 116 9.05 -0.54 5.13
C LEU A 116 8.12 0.64 5.37
N ASP A 117 7.12 0.42 6.18
CA ASP A 117 6.28 1.50 6.72
C ASP A 117 5.86 1.17 8.15
N PHE A 118 5.39 2.16 8.87
CA PHE A 118 4.92 2.03 10.24
C PHE A 118 3.61 2.78 10.42
N VAL A 119 2.62 2.06 10.94
CA VAL A 119 1.31 2.63 11.27
C VAL A 119 1.25 2.86 12.77
N PRO A 120 1.38 4.10 13.26
CA PRO A 120 1.31 4.39 14.68
C PRO A 120 -0.12 4.20 15.19
N LEU A 121 -0.26 3.53 16.32
CA LEU A 121 -1.54 3.33 16.98
C LEU A 121 -1.69 4.21 18.22
N ASN A 122 -0.69 4.20 19.10
CA ASN A 122 -0.71 5.00 20.33
C ASN A 122 0.70 5.25 20.88
N VAL A 123 0.78 6.17 21.81
CA VAL A 123 2.00 6.44 22.58
C VAL A 123 1.89 5.70 23.90
N ILE A 124 2.94 4.97 24.26
CA ILE A 124 3.04 4.27 25.52
C ILE A 124 4.20 4.83 26.36
N ASP A 125 4.03 4.84 27.68
CA ASP A 125 5.11 5.16 28.61
C ASP A 125 5.75 3.86 29.08
N SER A 126 7.07 3.76 28.96
CA SER A 126 7.85 2.63 29.43
C SER A 126 8.97 3.09 30.36
N GLU A 127 9.66 2.14 31.00
CA GLU A 127 10.85 2.42 31.81
C GLU A 127 11.96 3.09 30.99
N GLN A 128 11.94 2.90 29.69
CA GLN A 128 12.90 3.51 28.75
C GLN A 128 12.42 4.84 28.17
N GLY A 129 11.31 5.38 28.66
CA GLY A 129 10.71 6.63 28.19
C GLY A 129 9.49 6.41 27.31
N LYS A 130 9.07 7.44 26.59
CA LYS A 130 7.94 7.37 25.68
C LYS A 130 8.28 6.57 24.42
N GLN A 131 7.36 5.72 24.01
CA GLN A 131 7.48 4.92 22.80
C GLN A 131 6.23 5.06 21.92
N LEU A 132 6.42 4.92 20.61
CA LEU A 132 5.33 4.74 19.65
C LEU A 132 5.05 3.26 19.52
N HIS A 133 3.82 2.88 19.85
CA HIS A 133 3.31 1.54 19.60
C HIS A 133 2.53 1.52 18.29
N GLY A 134 2.74 0.53 17.47
CA GLY A 134 2.03 0.41 16.21
C GLY A 134 2.36 -0.86 15.43
N ILE A 135 2.07 -0.81 14.15
CA ILE A 135 2.26 -1.93 13.23
C ILE A 135 3.39 -1.59 12.25
N LEU A 136 4.43 -2.39 12.29
CA LEU A 136 5.48 -2.38 11.26
C LEU A 136 5.00 -3.20 10.08
N VAL A 137 5.07 -2.62 8.89
CA VAL A 137 4.69 -3.26 7.64
C VAL A 137 5.92 -3.38 6.75
N ALA A 138 6.13 -4.55 6.19
CA ALA A 138 7.24 -4.80 5.27
C ALA A 138 6.78 -5.64 4.09
N THR A 139 7.32 -5.34 2.91
CA THR A 139 7.13 -6.14 1.71
C THR A 139 8.41 -6.10 0.87
N LEU A 140 8.66 -7.13 0.09
CA LEU A 140 9.74 -7.10 -0.90
C LEU A 140 9.38 -6.14 -2.05
N ARG A 141 10.40 -5.43 -2.55
CA ARG A 141 10.27 -4.58 -3.73
C ARG A 141 9.98 -5.35 -5.01
#